data_0e52bdc19598da88b0bcec0e4c00612a
#
_entry.id   0e52bdc19598da88b0bcec0e4c00612a
#
_cell.length_a   1.000
_cell.length_b   1.000
_cell.length_c   1.000
_cell.angle_alpha   90.00
_cell.angle_beta   90.00
_cell.angle_gamma   90.00
#
_symmetry.space_group_name_H-M   'P 1'
#
loop_
_entity.id
_entity.type
_entity.pdbx_description
1 polymer ?
#
loop_
_entity_poly.entity_id
_entity_poly.type
_entity_poly.pdbx_seq_one_letter_code
_entity_poly.pdbx_strand_id
1 'polypeptide(L)'
;MYTIGQVSEMFGLPVSTIRYYDKEGLFPGIQRSSGIRKFSEKELETLRLIECLKGSGLEIRDIRRFMQWCQEGSSTYGKRRELFQKRKEIVEKEILAMKKTLAMIEFKCWYYEQAMKDGSEDGINRMIPDKLPEKIQGLYDFAHDRNTEQD
;
A
#
# COMPACT_ATOMS: atom_id res chain seq x y z
N MET A 1 22.82 10.37 16.40
CA MET A 1 21.60 11.01 16.95
C MET A 1 21.14 12.12 16.04
N TYR A 2 19.83 12.16 15.76
CA TYR A 2 19.24 13.10 14.82
C TYR A 2 18.23 13.98 15.52
N THR A 3 18.10 15.21 15.07
CA THR A 3 17.03 16.13 15.50
C THR A 3 15.72 15.80 14.76
N ILE A 4 14.58 16.24 15.31
CA ILE A 4 13.28 16.06 14.64
C ILE A 4 13.24 16.72 13.25
N GLY A 5 13.94 17.84 13.05
CA GLY A 5 14.04 18.49 11.75
C GLY A 5 14.77 17.63 10.73
N GLN A 6 15.89 17.02 11.12
CA GLN A 6 16.64 16.10 10.26
C GLN A 6 15.79 14.87 9.89
N VAL A 7 15.08 14.30 10.86
CA VAL A 7 14.19 13.16 10.62
C VAL A 7 13.03 13.55 9.68
N SER A 8 12.47 14.72 9.86
CA SER A 8 11.44 15.27 8.97
C SER A 8 11.92 15.33 7.51
N GLU A 9 13.12 15.83 7.29
CA GLU A 9 13.73 15.89 5.94
C GLU A 9 14.01 14.49 5.38
N MET A 10 14.57 13.60 6.19
CA MET A 10 14.92 12.24 5.77
C MET A 10 13.71 11.42 5.32
N PHE A 11 12.57 11.60 5.97
CA PHE A 11 11.34 10.83 5.72
C PHE A 11 10.31 11.58 4.89
N GLY A 12 10.54 12.85 4.60
CA GLY A 12 9.56 13.67 3.89
C GLY A 12 8.26 13.87 4.69
N LEU A 13 8.34 13.84 6.02
CA LEU A 13 7.19 13.97 6.92
C LEU A 13 7.21 15.32 7.63
N PRO A 14 6.04 15.95 7.82
CA PRO A 14 5.95 17.15 8.67
C PRO A 14 6.42 16.85 10.10
N VAL A 15 7.12 17.82 10.71
CA VAL A 15 7.54 17.72 12.11
C VAL A 15 6.34 17.46 13.04
N SER A 16 5.19 18.04 12.73
CA SER A 16 3.93 17.82 13.47
C SER A 16 3.49 16.36 13.47
N THR A 17 3.68 15.64 12.36
CA THR A 17 3.38 14.21 12.26
C THR A 17 4.28 13.38 13.17
N ILE A 18 5.57 13.68 13.20
CA ILE A 18 6.54 12.97 14.05
C ILE A 18 6.25 13.24 15.54
N ARG A 19 5.90 14.48 15.89
CA ARG A 19 5.47 14.84 17.25
C ARG A 19 4.20 14.10 17.66
N TYR A 20 3.26 13.97 16.73
CA TYR A 20 2.03 13.21 16.94
C TYR A 20 2.33 11.73 17.25
N TYR A 21 3.23 11.11 16.50
CA TYR A 21 3.64 9.72 16.75
C TYR A 21 4.27 9.54 18.13
N ASP A 22 5.12 10.47 18.54
CA ASP A 22 5.70 10.44 19.89
C ASP A 22 4.63 10.59 20.97
N LYS A 23 3.71 11.54 20.78
CA LYS A 23 2.57 11.74 21.69
C LYS A 23 1.69 10.47 21.80
N GLU A 24 1.53 9.74 20.71
CA GLU A 24 0.77 8.50 20.67
C GLU A 24 1.55 7.30 21.23
N GLY A 25 2.77 7.51 21.71
CA GLY A 25 3.58 6.48 22.36
C GLY A 25 4.29 5.52 21.39
N LEU A 26 4.48 5.94 20.13
CA LEU A 26 5.10 5.08 19.11
C LEU A 26 6.64 5.06 19.17
N PHE A 27 7.24 5.93 19.96
CA PHE A 27 8.69 5.94 20.22
C PHE A 27 8.98 5.69 21.69
N PRO A 28 8.74 4.46 22.19
CA PRO A 28 8.98 4.15 23.59
C PRO A 28 10.46 4.31 23.94
N GLY A 29 10.73 5.06 24.98
CA GLY A 29 12.09 5.28 25.44
C GLY A 29 12.89 6.32 24.65
N ILE A 30 12.24 7.14 23.81
CA ILE A 30 12.92 8.21 23.10
C ILE A 30 13.64 9.13 24.08
N GLN A 31 14.91 9.41 23.81
CA GLN A 31 15.74 10.27 24.66
C GLN A 31 15.44 11.74 24.39
N ARG A 32 15.55 12.54 25.45
CA ARG A 32 15.44 14.00 25.36
C ARG A 32 16.67 14.63 26.02
N SER A 33 17.23 15.63 25.35
CA SER A 33 18.30 16.46 25.89
C SER A 33 17.75 17.88 26.02
N SER A 34 17.70 18.41 27.25
CA SER A 34 17.08 19.71 27.54
C SER A 34 15.67 19.87 26.96
N GLY A 35 14.86 18.82 27.08
CA GLY A 35 13.49 18.77 26.54
C GLY A 35 13.38 18.52 25.03
N ILE A 36 14.50 18.48 24.32
CA ILE A 36 14.57 18.26 22.86
C ILE A 36 14.70 16.78 22.56
N ARG A 37 13.83 16.26 21.65
CA ARG A 37 13.87 14.87 21.21
C ARG A 37 15.15 14.56 20.45
N LYS A 38 15.73 13.39 20.76
CA LYS A 38 16.89 12.83 20.06
C LYS A 38 16.51 11.47 19.46
N PHE A 39 16.68 11.36 18.16
CA PHE A 39 16.34 10.15 17.40
C PHE A 39 17.61 9.37 17.12
N SER A 40 17.65 8.10 17.51
CA SER A 40 18.70 7.16 17.16
C SER A 40 18.30 6.33 15.94
N GLU A 41 19.19 5.46 15.46
CA GLU A 41 18.85 4.51 14.40
C GLU A 41 17.65 3.63 14.76
N LYS A 42 17.46 3.33 16.03
CA LYS A 42 16.32 2.57 16.53
C LYS A 42 15.00 3.31 16.26
N GLU A 43 14.92 4.59 16.54
CA GLU A 43 13.75 5.41 16.26
C GLU A 43 13.52 5.57 14.75
N LEU A 44 14.59 5.64 13.96
CA LEU A 44 14.46 5.68 12.50
C LEU A 44 13.87 4.38 11.94
N GLU A 45 14.35 3.22 12.41
CA GLU A 45 13.77 1.92 12.02
C GLU A 45 12.31 1.81 12.46
N THR A 46 12.00 2.26 13.66
CA THR A 46 10.62 2.33 14.16
C THR A 46 9.75 3.20 13.24
N LEU A 47 10.26 4.34 12.80
CA LEU A 47 9.51 5.24 11.92
C LEU A 47 9.29 4.62 10.53
N ARG A 48 10.29 3.91 9.98
CA ARG A 48 10.11 3.15 8.73
C ARG A 48 8.99 2.13 8.85
N LEU A 49 8.95 1.40 9.96
CA LEU A 49 7.90 0.42 10.23
C LEU A 49 6.53 1.08 10.37
N ILE A 50 6.43 2.19 11.10
CA ILE A 50 5.18 2.96 11.24
C ILE A 50 4.65 3.39 9.87
N GLU A 51 5.49 3.97 9.03
CA GLU A 51 5.11 4.39 7.69
C GLU A 51 4.70 3.21 6.80
N CYS A 52 5.40 2.08 6.90
CA CYS A 52 5.03 0.85 6.20
C CYS A 52 3.63 0.36 6.63
N LEU A 53 3.37 0.27 7.91
CA LEU A 53 2.08 -0.20 8.44
C LEU A 53 0.94 0.78 8.12
N LYS A 54 1.18 2.08 8.21
CA LYS A 54 0.21 3.10 7.77
C LYS A 54 -0.08 2.99 6.27
N GLY A 55 0.96 2.85 5.47
CA GLY A 55 0.84 2.67 4.02
C GLY A 55 0.02 1.42 3.65
N SER A 56 0.03 0.39 4.49
CA SER A 56 -0.80 -0.80 4.34
C SER A 56 -2.22 -0.66 4.87
N GLY A 57 -2.58 0.51 5.41
CA GLY A 57 -3.92 0.81 5.89
C GLY A 57 -4.16 0.55 7.39
N LEU A 58 -3.12 0.27 8.19
CA LEU A 58 -3.27 0.15 9.63
C LEU A 58 -3.51 1.51 10.28
N GLU A 59 -4.43 1.55 11.23
CA GLU A 59 -4.66 2.72 12.06
C GLU A 59 -3.60 2.86 13.15
N ILE A 60 -3.38 4.07 13.64
CA ILE A 60 -2.42 4.36 14.71
C ILE A 60 -2.69 3.51 15.96
N ARG A 61 -3.95 3.25 16.27
CA ARG A 61 -4.36 2.38 17.40
C ARG A 61 -3.77 0.97 17.29
N ASP A 62 -3.80 0.40 16.11
CA ASP A 62 -3.27 -0.96 15.85
C ASP A 62 -1.75 -0.97 15.84
N ILE A 63 -1.12 0.08 15.33
CA ILE A 63 0.34 0.25 15.38
C ILE A 63 0.81 0.37 16.84
N ARG A 64 0.10 1.12 17.66
CA ARG A 64 0.40 1.23 19.09
C ARG A 64 0.33 -0.14 19.78
N ARG A 65 -0.69 -0.93 19.49
CA ARG A 65 -0.84 -2.29 20.02
C ARG A 65 0.34 -3.17 19.61
N PHE A 66 0.76 -3.10 18.36
CA PHE A 66 1.94 -3.80 17.86
C PHE A 66 3.21 -3.40 18.64
N MET A 67 3.41 -2.11 18.89
CA MET A 67 4.55 -1.63 19.67
C MET A 67 4.53 -2.16 21.11
N GLN A 68 3.36 -2.26 21.71
CA GLN A 68 3.21 -2.89 23.05
C GLN A 68 3.60 -4.35 23.00
N TRP A 69 3.18 -5.11 22.01
CA TRP A 69 3.60 -6.51 21.84
C TRP A 69 5.11 -6.65 21.71
N CYS A 70 5.76 -5.74 20.99
CA CYS A 70 7.22 -5.75 20.90
C CYS A 70 7.90 -5.58 22.26
N GLN A 71 7.33 -4.77 23.14
CA GLN A 71 7.85 -4.59 24.51
C GLN A 71 7.57 -5.80 25.42
N GLU A 72 6.47 -6.50 25.22
CA GLU A 72 6.12 -7.72 25.99
C GLU A 72 7.03 -8.91 25.66
N GLY A 73 7.69 -8.89 24.50
CA GLY A 73 8.70 -9.86 24.12
C GLY A 73 8.16 -11.09 23.37
N SER A 74 8.86 -12.21 23.49
CA SER A 74 8.68 -13.40 22.65
C SER A 74 7.31 -14.06 22.77
N SER A 75 6.60 -13.88 23.88
CA SER A 75 5.24 -14.40 24.06
C SER A 75 4.23 -13.82 23.05
N THR A 76 4.56 -12.70 22.40
CA THR A 76 3.70 -12.02 21.44
C THR A 76 4.06 -12.28 19.97
N TYR A 77 5.04 -13.13 19.68
CA TYR A 77 5.47 -13.43 18.30
C TYR A 77 4.32 -13.93 17.44
N GLY A 78 3.46 -14.79 17.96
CA GLY A 78 2.30 -15.28 17.23
C GLY A 78 1.33 -14.18 16.84
N LYS A 79 1.03 -13.27 17.77
CA LYS A 79 0.15 -12.11 17.51
C LYS A 79 0.75 -11.16 16.48
N ARG A 80 2.06 -10.90 16.55
CA ARG A 80 2.78 -10.05 15.60
C ARG A 80 2.76 -10.64 14.19
N ARG A 81 3.02 -11.96 14.08
CA ARG A 81 2.94 -12.68 12.81
C ARG A 81 1.53 -12.63 12.22
N GLU A 82 0.51 -12.85 13.04
CA GLU A 82 -0.88 -12.81 12.60
C GLU A 82 -1.27 -11.45 12.05
N LEU A 83 -0.83 -10.37 12.69
CA LEU A 83 -1.07 -9.00 12.20
C LEU A 83 -0.50 -8.82 10.79
N PHE A 84 0.75 -9.19 10.56
CA PHE A 84 1.38 -9.08 9.25
C PHE A 84 0.75 -10.02 8.23
N GLN A 85 0.36 -11.24 8.62
CA GLN A 85 -0.31 -12.18 7.73
C GLN A 85 -1.63 -11.61 7.22
N LYS A 86 -2.43 -11.02 8.09
CA LYS A 86 -3.68 -10.36 7.71
C LYS A 86 -3.46 -9.16 6.78
N ARG A 87 -2.44 -8.34 7.07
CA ARG A 87 -2.09 -7.20 6.21
C ARG A 87 -1.64 -7.67 4.84
N LYS A 88 -0.83 -8.72 4.78
CA LYS A 88 -0.40 -9.32 3.52
C LYS A 88 -1.60 -9.71 2.64
N GLU A 89 -2.57 -10.41 3.20
CA GLU A 89 -3.78 -10.84 2.48
C GLU A 89 -4.58 -9.64 1.94
N ILE A 90 -4.73 -8.59 2.74
CA ILE A 90 -5.43 -7.37 2.34
C ILE A 90 -4.67 -6.67 1.19
N VAL A 91 -3.36 -6.52 1.31
CA VAL A 91 -2.53 -5.88 0.28
C VAL A 91 -2.53 -6.69 -1.01
N GLU A 92 -2.49 -8.02 -0.95
CA GLU A 92 -2.59 -8.89 -2.13
C GLU A 92 -3.92 -8.66 -2.88
N LYS A 93 -5.03 -8.52 -2.16
CA LYS A 93 -6.33 -8.18 -2.75
C LYS A 93 -6.33 -6.80 -3.39
N GLU A 94 -5.73 -5.80 -2.74
CA GLU A 94 -5.59 -4.45 -3.28
C GLU A 94 -4.74 -4.43 -4.56
N ILE A 95 -3.65 -5.17 -4.58
CA ILE A 95 -2.80 -5.33 -5.77
C ILE A 95 -3.60 -5.95 -6.92
N LEU A 96 -4.35 -7.02 -6.64
CA LEU A 96 -5.19 -7.67 -7.66
C LEU A 96 -6.24 -6.70 -8.22
N ALA A 97 -6.92 -5.96 -7.36
CA ALA A 97 -7.90 -4.95 -7.77
C ALA A 97 -7.25 -3.86 -8.64
N MET A 98 -6.05 -3.41 -8.29
CA MET A 98 -5.31 -2.42 -9.05
C MET A 98 -4.85 -2.97 -10.41
N LYS A 99 -4.44 -4.24 -10.47
CA LYS A 99 -4.11 -4.91 -11.75
C LYS A 99 -5.31 -4.99 -12.69
N LYS A 100 -6.50 -5.27 -12.16
CA LYS A 100 -7.74 -5.26 -12.96
C LYS A 100 -8.06 -3.86 -13.48
N THR A 101 -7.88 -2.84 -12.66
CA THR A 101 -8.02 -1.44 -13.07
C THR A 101 -7.04 -1.09 -14.18
N LEU A 102 -5.79 -1.49 -14.04
CA LEU A 102 -4.77 -1.27 -15.08
C LEU A 102 -5.16 -1.95 -16.40
N ALA A 103 -5.62 -3.20 -16.34
CA ALA A 103 -6.08 -3.93 -17.52
C ALA A 103 -7.24 -3.22 -18.22
N MET A 104 -8.19 -2.65 -17.46
CA MET A 104 -9.28 -1.84 -18.01
C MET A 104 -8.73 -0.59 -18.73
N ILE A 105 -7.79 0.09 -18.12
CA ILE A 105 -7.17 1.30 -18.71
C ILE A 105 -6.42 0.94 -19.98
N GLU A 106 -5.63 -0.12 -19.97
CA GLU A 106 -4.89 -0.59 -21.16
C GLU A 106 -5.86 -0.99 -22.28
N PHE A 107 -6.98 -1.65 -21.94
CA PHE A 107 -8.04 -1.94 -22.89
C PHE A 107 -8.61 -0.66 -23.51
N LYS A 108 -8.88 0.37 -22.69
CA LYS A 108 -9.40 1.66 -23.18
C LYS A 108 -8.39 2.42 -24.03
N CYS A 109 -7.10 2.33 -23.74
CA CYS A 109 -6.06 2.89 -24.60
C CYS A 109 -6.12 2.26 -26.00
N TRP A 110 -6.16 0.93 -26.07
CA TRP A 110 -6.32 0.24 -27.35
C TRP A 110 -7.65 0.58 -28.05
N TYR A 111 -8.74 0.64 -27.27
CA TYR A 111 -10.08 0.95 -27.77
C TYR A 111 -10.09 2.28 -28.53
N TYR A 112 -9.56 3.32 -27.94
CA TYR A 112 -9.56 4.64 -28.57
C TYR A 112 -8.51 4.79 -29.66
N GLU A 113 -7.38 4.12 -29.59
CA GLU A 113 -6.42 4.02 -30.71
C GLU A 113 -7.10 3.40 -31.93
N GLN A 114 -7.85 2.35 -31.73
CA GLN A 114 -8.57 1.67 -32.81
C GLN A 114 -9.72 2.54 -33.35
N ALA A 115 -10.48 3.20 -32.47
CA ALA A 115 -11.55 4.10 -32.85
C ALA A 115 -11.03 5.27 -33.67
N MET A 116 -9.85 5.81 -33.31
CA MET A 116 -9.19 6.86 -34.10
C MET A 116 -8.83 6.40 -35.50
N LYS A 117 -8.32 5.18 -35.64
CA LYS A 117 -7.97 4.59 -36.94
C LYS A 117 -9.19 4.36 -37.83
N ASP A 118 -10.28 3.84 -37.23
CA ASP A 118 -11.50 3.50 -37.95
C ASP A 118 -12.43 4.69 -38.16
N GLY A 119 -12.24 5.77 -37.39
CA GLY A 119 -13.14 6.91 -37.38
C GLY A 119 -14.51 6.61 -36.75
N SER A 120 -14.66 5.46 -36.06
CA SER A 120 -15.90 4.99 -35.45
C SER A 120 -15.62 3.93 -34.40
N GLU A 121 -16.51 3.77 -33.45
CA GLU A 121 -16.49 2.73 -32.42
C GLU A 121 -17.26 1.46 -32.84
N ASP A 122 -17.98 1.49 -33.94
CA ASP A 122 -18.91 0.42 -34.33
C ASP A 122 -18.22 -0.93 -34.52
N GLY A 123 -17.04 -0.94 -35.15
CA GLY A 123 -16.26 -2.15 -35.36
C GLY A 123 -15.80 -2.80 -34.06
N ILE A 124 -15.37 -1.99 -33.12
CA ILE A 124 -14.92 -2.46 -31.79
C ILE A 124 -16.11 -3.02 -31.02
N ASN A 125 -17.24 -2.32 -31.01
CA ASN A 125 -18.45 -2.76 -30.31
C ASN A 125 -18.99 -4.10 -30.83
N ARG A 126 -18.75 -4.40 -32.09
CA ARG A 126 -19.09 -5.72 -32.67
C ARG A 126 -18.16 -6.83 -32.18
N MET A 127 -16.91 -6.49 -31.76
CA MET A 127 -15.95 -7.46 -31.23
C MET A 127 -16.13 -7.77 -29.76
N ILE A 128 -16.78 -6.87 -29.02
CA ILE A 128 -17.05 -7.04 -27.57
C ILE A 128 -18.27 -7.97 -27.44
N PRO A 129 -18.28 -8.96 -26.53
CA PRO A 129 -17.26 -9.23 -25.52
C PRO A 129 -16.26 -10.34 -25.88
N ASP A 130 -16.46 -11.12 -26.95
CA ASP A 130 -15.76 -12.38 -27.17
C ASP A 130 -14.89 -12.45 -28.43
N LYS A 131 -14.89 -11.39 -29.23
CA LYS A 131 -14.23 -11.39 -30.56
C LYS A 131 -13.09 -10.37 -30.66
N LEU A 132 -12.52 -9.99 -29.52
CA LEU A 132 -11.37 -9.07 -29.48
C LEU A 132 -10.09 -9.80 -29.91
N PRO A 133 -9.06 -9.07 -30.39
CA PRO A 133 -7.74 -9.66 -30.60
C PRO A 133 -7.25 -10.35 -29.31
N GLU A 134 -6.50 -11.45 -29.44
CA GLU A 134 -6.14 -12.33 -28.33
C GLU A 134 -5.60 -11.59 -27.09
N LYS A 135 -4.60 -10.73 -27.28
CA LYS A 135 -4.00 -9.95 -26.19
C LYS A 135 -5.02 -9.00 -25.53
N ILE A 136 -5.84 -8.36 -26.32
CA ILE A 136 -6.86 -7.43 -25.85
C ILE A 136 -8.01 -8.17 -25.18
N GLN A 137 -8.37 -9.33 -25.69
CA GLN A 137 -9.35 -10.21 -25.07
C GLN A 137 -8.93 -10.61 -23.66
N GLY A 138 -7.64 -10.91 -23.45
CA GLY A 138 -7.09 -11.20 -22.14
C GLY A 138 -7.23 -10.03 -21.14
N LEU A 139 -6.96 -8.82 -21.61
CA LEU A 139 -7.15 -7.60 -20.80
C LEU A 139 -8.61 -7.39 -20.42
N TYR A 140 -9.50 -7.52 -21.40
CA TYR A 140 -10.93 -7.35 -21.21
C TYR A 140 -11.49 -8.39 -20.23
N ASP A 141 -11.17 -9.66 -20.41
CA ASP A 141 -11.66 -10.74 -19.56
C ASP A 141 -11.15 -10.59 -18.12
N PHE A 142 -9.88 -10.26 -17.94
CA PHE A 142 -9.30 -10.05 -16.62
C PHE A 142 -9.95 -8.86 -15.90
N ALA A 143 -10.13 -7.75 -16.60
CA ALA A 143 -10.75 -6.55 -16.04
C ALA A 143 -12.22 -6.76 -15.63
N HIS A 144 -12.94 -7.64 -16.33
CA HIS A 144 -14.35 -7.93 -16.11
C HIS A 144 -14.61 -9.22 -15.32
N ASP A 145 -13.59 -9.81 -14.72
CA ASP A 145 -13.68 -11.11 -14.02
C ASP A 145 -14.27 -12.24 -14.89
N ARG A 146 -14.02 -12.17 -16.20
CA ARG A 146 -14.44 -13.18 -17.16
C ARG A 146 -13.32 -14.22 -17.34
N ASN A 147 -13.04 -14.96 -16.27
CA ASN A 147 -12.18 -16.12 -16.41
C ASN A 147 -12.95 -17.22 -17.11
N THR A 148 -12.52 -17.53 -18.32
CA THR A 148 -12.84 -18.83 -18.88
C THR A 148 -12.07 -19.84 -18.04
N GLU A 149 -12.74 -20.51 -17.11
CA GLU A 149 -12.25 -21.77 -16.60
C GLU A 149 -12.09 -22.66 -17.83
N GLN A 150 -10.86 -22.87 -18.22
CA GLN A 150 -10.54 -23.94 -19.14
C GLN A 150 -10.52 -25.19 -18.27
N ASP A 151 -11.59 -25.97 -18.39
CA ASP A 151 -11.60 -27.36 -17.98
C ASP A 151 -10.48 -28.16 -18.70
#